data_57d4a6260244f3c03a204e4ff7abe0f2
#
_entry.id   57d4a6260244f3c03a204e4ff7abe0f2
#
_cell.length_a   1.000
_cell.length_b   1.000
_cell.length_c   1.000
_cell.angle_alpha   90.00
_cell.angle_beta   90.00
_cell.angle_gamma   90.00
#
_symmetry.space_group_name_H-M   'P 1'
#
loop_
_entity.id
_entity.type
_entity.pdbx_description
1 polymer ?
#
loop_
_entity_poly.entity_id
_entity_poly.type
_entity_poly.pdbx_seq_one_letter_code
_entity_poly.pdbx_strand_id
1 'polypeptide(L)'
;FGMLMSLARDIPQATASLKGGEWNRSSYTGVELAAKTIGVVGLGKIGREVVQRSVAFRMKVLGYDPFVSEEAANSFGAQLSSIEEVLENSDFITLHLPLTSQTEHFISDEQLSQCKDGVLLINCARGGIIDEAAVVRALDSGKVGGAAFDVFEQEPPQNSALVNHERVICTPHLGASTREAQVNVALQVAEQVGEILTDRIIRNAVNVP
;
A
#
# COMPACT_ATOMS: atom_id res chain seq x y z
N PHE A 1 1.98 -6.78 -0.31
CA PHE A 1 1.06 -7.82 -0.77
C PHE A 1 0.55 -8.70 0.39
N GLY A 2 1.39 -9.05 1.36
CA GLY A 2 0.97 -9.80 2.55
C GLY A 2 -0.16 -9.15 3.33
N MET A 3 -0.10 -7.83 3.54
CA MET A 3 -1.17 -7.07 4.19
C MET A 3 -2.48 -7.06 3.39
N LEU A 4 -2.40 -6.96 2.06
CA LEU A 4 -3.57 -7.09 1.17
C LEU A 4 -4.28 -8.44 1.38
N MET A 5 -3.53 -9.54 1.39
CA MET A 5 -4.09 -10.87 1.63
C MET A 5 -4.67 -11.02 3.05
N SER A 6 -3.97 -10.48 4.03
CA SER A 6 -4.41 -10.49 5.43
C SER A 6 -5.72 -9.71 5.60
N LEU A 7 -5.83 -8.56 4.93
CA LEU A 7 -7.03 -7.72 4.95
C LEU A 7 -8.21 -8.40 4.22
N ALA A 8 -7.97 -8.98 3.03
CA ALA A 8 -9.00 -9.66 2.26
C ALA A 8 -9.57 -10.90 2.97
N ARG A 9 -8.89 -11.47 3.94
CA ARG A 9 -9.23 -12.74 4.59
C ARG A 9 -9.30 -12.66 6.12
N ASP A 10 -9.22 -11.47 6.71
CA ASP A 10 -9.26 -11.22 8.17
C ASP A 10 -8.29 -12.11 8.97
N ILE A 11 -7.09 -12.39 8.39
CA ILE A 11 -6.15 -13.37 8.95
C ILE A 11 -5.72 -13.05 10.39
N PRO A 12 -5.34 -11.81 10.74
CA PRO A 12 -4.93 -11.48 12.11
C PRO A 12 -6.08 -11.65 13.12
N GLN A 13 -7.27 -11.18 12.77
CA GLN A 13 -8.46 -11.24 13.63
C GLN A 13 -8.91 -12.69 13.84
N ALA A 14 -8.99 -13.47 12.76
CA ALA A 14 -9.33 -14.89 12.81
C ALA A 14 -8.30 -15.69 13.64
N THR A 15 -7.01 -15.36 13.51
CA THR A 15 -5.96 -15.98 14.31
C THR A 15 -6.10 -15.65 15.80
N ALA A 16 -6.38 -14.39 16.13
CA ALA A 16 -6.57 -13.94 17.51
C ALA A 16 -7.79 -14.63 18.16
N SER A 17 -8.92 -14.68 17.45
CA SER A 17 -10.15 -15.34 17.89
C SER A 17 -9.93 -16.84 18.17
N LEU A 18 -9.29 -17.55 17.22
CA LEU A 18 -9.01 -18.98 17.41
C LEU A 18 -8.07 -19.25 18.58
N LYS A 19 -7.04 -18.44 18.76
CA LYS A 19 -6.14 -18.52 19.92
C LYS A 19 -6.84 -18.17 21.24
N GLY A 20 -7.89 -17.32 21.18
CA GLY A 20 -8.81 -17.04 22.28
C GLY A 20 -9.78 -18.19 22.62
N GLY A 21 -9.74 -19.30 21.86
CA GLY A 21 -10.58 -20.48 22.09
C GLY A 21 -11.92 -20.45 21.33
N GLU A 22 -12.14 -19.50 20.44
CA GLU A 22 -13.37 -19.39 19.67
C GLU A 22 -13.26 -20.15 18.33
N TRP A 23 -14.35 -20.78 17.91
CA TRP A 23 -14.51 -21.43 16.60
C TRP A 23 -15.59 -20.73 15.78
N ASN A 24 -15.32 -19.50 15.38
CA ASN A 24 -16.30 -18.62 14.72
C ASN A 24 -16.00 -18.45 13.22
N ARG A 25 -16.35 -19.44 12.39
CA ARG A 25 -16.08 -19.43 10.95
C ARG A 25 -16.87 -18.36 10.17
N SER A 26 -18.10 -18.10 10.58
CA SER A 26 -19.02 -17.21 9.84
C SER A 26 -18.61 -15.74 9.92
N SER A 27 -17.95 -15.32 10.99
CA SER A 27 -17.49 -13.95 11.18
C SER A 27 -16.30 -13.58 10.30
N TYR A 28 -15.59 -14.57 9.73
CA TYR A 28 -14.37 -14.36 8.92
C TYR A 28 -14.58 -14.82 7.47
N THR A 29 -15.75 -14.46 6.91
CA THR A 29 -16.01 -14.67 5.49
C THR A 29 -15.40 -13.54 4.69
N GLY A 30 -14.16 -13.73 4.22
CA GLY A 30 -13.44 -12.75 3.43
C GLY A 30 -13.79 -12.76 1.94
N VAL A 31 -12.98 -12.07 1.15
CA VAL A 31 -13.13 -11.97 -0.30
C VAL A 31 -11.98 -12.67 -1.02
N GLU A 32 -12.26 -13.21 -2.21
CA GLU A 32 -11.23 -13.72 -3.11
C GLU A 32 -10.61 -12.57 -3.91
N LEU A 33 -9.31 -12.68 -4.22
CA LEU A 33 -8.61 -11.70 -5.03
C LEU A 33 -8.88 -11.89 -6.54
N ALA A 34 -9.12 -13.13 -6.98
CA ALA A 34 -9.36 -13.45 -8.37
C ALA A 34 -10.55 -12.67 -8.93
N ALA A 35 -10.38 -12.09 -10.12
CA ALA A 35 -11.35 -11.24 -10.82
C ALA A 35 -11.70 -9.91 -10.14
N LYS A 36 -11.09 -9.58 -8.99
CA LYS A 36 -11.18 -8.25 -8.37
C LYS A 36 -10.24 -7.26 -9.04
N THR A 37 -10.57 -5.99 -8.93
CA THR A 37 -9.73 -4.90 -9.43
C THR A 37 -8.87 -4.33 -8.31
N ILE A 38 -7.57 -4.21 -8.56
CA ILE A 38 -6.65 -3.49 -7.68
C ILE A 38 -6.15 -2.22 -8.37
N GLY A 39 -6.28 -1.10 -7.69
CA GLY A 39 -5.65 0.17 -8.04
C GLY A 39 -4.25 0.24 -7.44
N VAL A 40 -3.25 0.42 -8.29
CA VAL A 40 -1.85 0.60 -7.88
C VAL A 40 -1.45 2.03 -8.18
N VAL A 41 -1.32 2.84 -7.14
CA VAL A 41 -0.97 4.25 -7.23
C VAL A 41 0.53 4.43 -7.02
N GLY A 42 1.25 4.74 -8.10
CA GLY A 42 2.71 4.73 -8.17
C GLY A 42 3.24 3.43 -8.76
N LEU A 43 3.77 3.50 -9.99
CA LEU A 43 4.29 2.36 -10.76
C LEU A 43 5.83 2.33 -10.79
N GLY A 44 6.46 2.78 -9.70
CA GLY A 44 7.90 2.66 -9.45
C GLY A 44 8.33 1.21 -9.20
N LYS A 45 9.53 1.02 -8.66
CA LYS A 45 10.09 -0.33 -8.40
C LYS A 45 9.14 -1.22 -7.61
N ILE A 46 8.61 -0.73 -6.49
CA ILE A 46 7.72 -1.51 -5.61
C ILE A 46 6.33 -1.70 -6.23
N GLY A 47 5.75 -0.66 -6.84
CA GLY A 47 4.45 -0.76 -7.50
C GLY A 47 4.44 -1.83 -8.58
N ARG A 48 5.47 -1.92 -9.42
CA ARG A 48 5.61 -2.97 -10.46
C ARG A 48 5.66 -4.37 -9.86
N GLU A 49 6.36 -4.56 -8.75
CA GLU A 49 6.40 -5.84 -8.03
C GLU A 49 5.02 -6.25 -7.50
N VAL A 50 4.23 -5.27 -7.05
CA VAL A 50 2.84 -5.51 -6.62
C VAL A 50 1.95 -5.84 -7.81
N VAL A 51 2.08 -5.11 -8.93
CA VAL A 51 1.34 -5.41 -10.18
C VAL A 51 1.56 -6.86 -10.62
N GLN A 52 2.82 -7.30 -10.74
CA GLN A 52 3.13 -8.67 -11.19
C GLN A 52 2.50 -9.73 -10.29
N ARG A 53 2.51 -9.52 -8.97
CA ARG A 53 1.87 -10.43 -8.02
C ARG A 53 0.35 -10.40 -8.14
N SER A 54 -0.23 -9.23 -8.37
CA SER A 54 -1.67 -9.08 -8.56
C SER A 54 -2.15 -9.81 -9.82
N VAL A 55 -1.40 -9.69 -10.92
CA VAL A 55 -1.66 -10.45 -12.17
C VAL A 55 -1.58 -11.96 -11.92
N ALA A 56 -0.58 -12.44 -11.16
CA ALA A 56 -0.46 -13.85 -10.80
C ALA A 56 -1.66 -14.36 -9.98
N PHE A 57 -2.29 -13.48 -9.19
CA PHE A 57 -3.55 -13.76 -8.48
C PHE A 57 -4.81 -13.54 -9.35
N ARG A 58 -4.64 -13.32 -10.65
CA ARG A 58 -5.73 -13.10 -11.62
C ARG A 58 -6.61 -11.89 -11.28
N MET A 59 -6.01 -10.86 -10.70
CA MET A 59 -6.66 -9.57 -10.49
C MET A 59 -6.60 -8.73 -11.78
N LYS A 60 -7.56 -7.82 -11.95
CA LYS A 60 -7.44 -6.70 -12.89
C LYS A 60 -6.61 -5.61 -12.21
N VAL A 61 -5.64 -5.06 -12.92
CA VAL A 61 -4.75 -4.03 -12.35
C VAL A 61 -4.93 -2.73 -13.10
N LEU A 62 -5.43 -1.72 -12.40
CA LEU A 62 -5.44 -0.32 -12.84
C LEU A 62 -4.24 0.37 -12.19
N GLY A 63 -3.40 1.01 -12.99
CA GLY A 63 -2.21 1.69 -12.51
C GLY A 63 -2.29 3.19 -12.75
N TYR A 64 -1.92 3.99 -11.77
CA TYR A 64 -1.74 5.43 -11.91
C TYR A 64 -0.30 5.81 -11.63
N ASP A 65 0.34 6.49 -12.57
CA ASP A 65 1.65 7.12 -12.40
C ASP A 65 1.83 8.18 -13.49
N PRO A 66 2.07 9.47 -13.14
CA PRO A 66 2.18 10.54 -14.13
C PRO A 66 3.46 10.48 -14.98
N PHE A 67 4.42 9.61 -14.63
CA PHE A 67 5.73 9.51 -15.30
C PHE A 67 5.91 8.22 -16.09
N VAL A 68 4.92 7.32 -16.08
CA VAL A 68 4.99 6.02 -16.76
C VAL A 68 4.13 6.06 -18.04
N SER A 69 4.68 5.60 -19.16
CA SER A 69 3.92 5.48 -20.40
C SER A 69 2.97 4.26 -20.37
N GLU A 70 1.92 4.32 -21.18
CA GLU A 70 0.96 3.22 -21.33
C GLU A 70 1.65 1.92 -21.78
N GLU A 71 2.60 2.02 -22.75
CA GLU A 71 3.38 0.88 -23.21
C GLU A 71 4.19 0.24 -22.06
N ALA A 72 4.84 1.07 -21.23
CA ALA A 72 5.58 0.59 -20.08
C ALA A 72 4.66 -0.07 -19.04
N ALA A 73 3.51 0.52 -18.71
CA ALA A 73 2.55 -0.05 -17.78
C ALA A 73 2.03 -1.41 -18.26
N ASN A 74 1.64 -1.50 -19.53
CA ASN A 74 1.16 -2.73 -20.15
C ASN A 74 2.22 -3.83 -20.14
N SER A 75 3.51 -3.50 -20.30
CA SER A 75 4.60 -4.49 -20.34
C SER A 75 4.75 -5.29 -19.05
N PHE A 76 4.32 -4.77 -17.91
CA PHE A 76 4.33 -5.49 -16.63
C PHE A 76 2.94 -5.85 -16.10
N GLY A 77 1.89 -5.60 -16.91
CA GLY A 77 0.55 -6.12 -16.65
C GLY A 77 -0.42 -5.15 -15.97
N ALA A 78 -0.14 -3.83 -15.96
CA ALA A 78 -1.07 -2.81 -15.49
C ALA A 78 -1.70 -2.07 -16.67
N GLN A 79 -3.00 -1.82 -16.61
CA GLN A 79 -3.68 -0.85 -17.45
C GLN A 79 -3.43 0.54 -16.87
N LEU A 80 -2.72 1.42 -17.59
CA LEU A 80 -2.54 2.81 -17.15
C LEU A 80 -3.90 3.52 -17.20
N SER A 81 -4.24 4.22 -16.12
CA SER A 81 -5.54 4.84 -15.93
C SER A 81 -5.38 6.18 -15.22
N SER A 82 -6.39 7.05 -15.31
CA SER A 82 -6.44 8.27 -14.49
C SER A 82 -6.62 7.91 -13.00
N ILE A 83 -6.36 8.86 -12.12
CA ILE A 83 -6.56 8.61 -10.68
C ILE A 83 -8.05 8.41 -10.37
N GLU A 84 -8.93 9.13 -11.04
CA GLU A 84 -10.38 9.02 -10.89
C GLU A 84 -10.84 7.60 -11.29
N GLU A 85 -10.38 7.08 -12.42
CA GLU A 85 -10.68 5.71 -12.85
C GLU A 85 -10.18 4.67 -11.86
N VAL A 86 -8.99 4.88 -11.27
CA VAL A 86 -8.45 4.00 -10.23
C VAL A 86 -9.34 4.02 -9.00
N LEU A 87 -9.74 5.20 -8.52
CA LEU A 87 -10.59 5.34 -7.33
C LEU A 87 -11.97 4.70 -7.55
N GLU A 88 -12.64 5.03 -8.66
CA GLU A 88 -14.00 4.59 -8.96
C GLU A 88 -14.13 3.08 -9.22
N ASN A 89 -13.08 2.44 -9.75
CA ASN A 89 -13.19 1.07 -10.25
C ASN A 89 -12.45 0.02 -9.42
N SER A 90 -11.70 0.42 -8.39
CA SER A 90 -10.91 -0.52 -7.60
C SER A 90 -11.67 -1.09 -6.41
N ASP A 91 -11.51 -2.39 -6.19
CA ASP A 91 -11.95 -3.08 -4.97
C ASP A 91 -10.86 -2.98 -3.88
N PHE A 92 -9.60 -2.85 -4.30
CA PHE A 92 -8.43 -2.65 -3.46
C PHE A 92 -7.61 -1.48 -4.00
N ILE A 93 -7.08 -0.61 -3.14
CA ILE A 93 -6.16 0.47 -3.54
C ILE A 93 -4.90 0.36 -2.69
N THR A 94 -3.74 0.36 -3.35
CA THR A 94 -2.43 0.32 -2.70
C THR A 94 -1.55 1.45 -3.21
N LEU A 95 -0.86 2.13 -2.28
CA LEU A 95 -0.06 3.31 -2.57
C LEU A 95 1.43 2.98 -2.56
N HIS A 96 2.16 3.51 -3.55
CA HIS A 96 3.60 3.34 -3.72
C HIS A 96 4.27 4.65 -4.17
N LEU A 97 3.78 5.76 -3.61
CA LEU A 97 4.27 7.12 -3.86
C LEU A 97 5.31 7.53 -2.80
N PRO A 98 6.27 8.40 -3.13
CA PRO A 98 7.03 9.12 -2.12
C PRO A 98 6.15 10.18 -1.44
N LEU A 99 6.45 10.54 -0.20
CA LEU A 99 5.83 11.70 0.45
C LEU A 99 6.51 12.99 -0.05
N THR A 100 5.73 13.87 -0.62
CA THR A 100 6.12 15.21 -1.10
C THR A 100 4.98 16.17 -0.81
N SER A 101 5.18 17.47 -1.03
CA SER A 101 4.10 18.46 -0.93
C SER A 101 2.93 18.23 -1.90
N GLN A 102 3.14 17.44 -2.96
CA GLN A 102 2.08 17.09 -3.93
C GLN A 102 1.37 15.78 -3.59
N THR A 103 1.96 14.95 -2.74
CA THR A 103 1.43 13.65 -2.36
C THR A 103 1.03 13.56 -0.88
N GLU A 104 1.24 14.63 -0.12
CA GLU A 104 0.70 14.77 1.22
C GLU A 104 -0.83 14.80 1.17
N HIS A 105 -1.46 13.95 1.97
CA HIS A 105 -2.91 13.73 1.99
C HIS A 105 -3.52 13.51 0.58
N PHE A 106 -2.75 12.83 -0.29
CA PHE A 106 -3.18 12.50 -1.65
C PHE A 106 -4.50 11.71 -1.68
N ILE A 107 -4.74 10.93 -0.64
CA ILE A 107 -6.03 10.29 -0.37
C ILE A 107 -6.62 10.94 0.89
N SER A 108 -7.70 11.69 0.71
CA SER A 108 -8.45 12.37 1.76
C SER A 108 -9.95 12.09 1.62
N ASP A 109 -10.81 12.79 2.35
CA ASP A 109 -12.27 12.63 2.25
C ASP A 109 -12.78 12.73 0.81
N GLU A 110 -12.22 13.64 0.00
CA GLU A 110 -12.64 13.85 -1.39
C GLU A 110 -12.37 12.59 -2.22
N GLN A 111 -11.15 12.05 -2.19
CA GLN A 111 -10.78 10.86 -2.96
C GLN A 111 -11.51 9.62 -2.43
N LEU A 112 -11.66 9.49 -1.12
CA LEU A 112 -12.41 8.39 -0.52
C LEU A 112 -13.88 8.40 -0.94
N SER A 113 -14.48 9.59 -1.10
CA SER A 113 -15.87 9.72 -1.57
C SER A 113 -16.09 9.13 -2.97
N GLN A 114 -15.06 9.16 -3.83
CA GLN A 114 -15.08 8.65 -5.21
C GLN A 114 -14.87 7.14 -5.27
N CYS A 115 -14.31 6.52 -4.23
CA CYS A 115 -14.07 5.08 -4.21
C CYS A 115 -15.37 4.26 -4.22
N LYS A 116 -15.25 2.98 -4.56
CA LYS A 116 -16.36 2.02 -4.32
C LYS A 116 -16.68 1.93 -2.83
N ASP A 117 -17.94 1.69 -2.51
CA ASP A 117 -18.34 1.36 -1.16
C ASP A 117 -17.70 0.04 -0.73
N GLY A 118 -17.10 0.02 0.45
CA GLY A 118 -16.39 -1.14 0.96
C GLY A 118 -14.99 -1.35 0.36
N VAL A 119 -14.40 -0.35 -0.31
CA VAL A 119 -13.02 -0.43 -0.81
C VAL A 119 -12.04 -0.79 0.31
N LEU A 120 -11.01 -1.57 -0.03
CA LEU A 120 -9.95 -1.94 0.89
C LEU A 120 -8.68 -1.15 0.57
N LEU A 121 -8.11 -0.47 1.58
CA LEU A 121 -6.97 0.43 1.43
C LEU A 121 -5.69 -0.18 2.00
N ILE A 122 -4.56 -0.01 1.30
CA ILE A 122 -3.26 -0.47 1.76
C ILE A 122 -2.22 0.65 1.63
N ASN A 123 -1.58 1.01 2.73
CA ASN A 123 -0.44 1.94 2.73
C ASN A 123 0.79 1.32 3.40
N CYS A 124 1.75 0.91 2.59
CA CYS A 124 3.09 0.49 3.01
C CYS A 124 4.17 1.38 2.36
N ALA A 125 3.80 2.59 1.95
CA ALA A 125 4.71 3.52 1.29
C ALA A 125 5.31 4.54 2.27
N ARG A 126 4.53 5.55 2.65
CA ARG A 126 4.91 6.58 3.64
C ARG A 126 3.68 7.02 4.42
N GLY A 127 3.86 7.36 5.71
CA GLY A 127 2.86 8.10 6.46
C GLY A 127 2.60 9.47 5.86
N GLY A 128 1.42 10.02 6.05
CA GLY A 128 1.02 11.33 5.53
C GLY A 128 0.58 11.34 4.05
N ILE A 129 0.73 10.24 3.29
CA ILE A 129 0.16 10.16 1.93
C ILE A 129 -1.37 9.99 2.00
N ILE A 130 -1.86 9.30 2.99
CA ILE A 130 -3.29 9.19 3.30
C ILE A 130 -3.58 10.01 4.55
N ASP A 131 -4.63 10.81 4.54
CA ASP A 131 -5.20 11.45 5.73
C ASP A 131 -5.79 10.36 6.64
N GLU A 132 -5.11 10.06 7.74
CA GLU A 132 -5.53 9.02 8.71
C GLU A 132 -6.90 9.33 9.32
N ALA A 133 -7.21 10.58 9.59
CA ALA A 133 -8.50 10.98 10.14
C ALA A 133 -9.64 10.79 9.15
N ALA A 134 -9.41 11.06 7.86
CA ALA A 134 -10.37 10.80 6.79
C ALA A 134 -10.65 9.29 6.65
N VAL A 135 -9.62 8.45 6.75
CA VAL A 135 -9.79 6.99 6.72
C VAL A 135 -10.65 6.49 7.88
N VAL A 136 -10.42 7.01 9.09
CA VAL A 136 -11.25 6.63 10.26
C VAL A 136 -12.71 6.98 10.02
N ARG A 137 -13.01 8.20 9.56
CA ARG A 137 -14.39 8.60 9.20
C ARG A 137 -15.00 7.70 8.12
N ALA A 138 -14.22 7.34 7.10
CA ALA A 138 -14.67 6.46 6.02
C ALA A 138 -14.88 5.01 6.47
N LEU A 139 -14.08 4.52 7.42
CA LEU A 139 -14.29 3.23 8.08
C LEU A 139 -15.58 3.25 8.90
N ASP A 140 -15.79 4.26 9.73
CA ASP A 140 -16.99 4.40 10.59
C ASP A 140 -18.28 4.43 9.75
N SER A 141 -18.27 5.11 8.62
CA SER A 141 -19.40 5.19 7.70
C SER A 141 -19.60 3.93 6.83
N GLY A 142 -18.61 3.04 6.77
CA GLY A 142 -18.62 1.85 5.90
C GLY A 142 -18.20 2.13 4.46
N LYS A 143 -17.83 3.37 4.11
CA LYS A 143 -17.28 3.72 2.79
C LYS A 143 -15.99 2.96 2.49
N VAL A 144 -15.12 2.85 3.48
CA VAL A 144 -13.95 1.97 3.50
C VAL A 144 -14.32 0.70 4.26
N GLY A 145 -14.16 -0.46 3.64
CA GLY A 145 -14.47 -1.75 4.24
C GLY A 145 -13.43 -2.21 5.24
N GLY A 146 -12.17 -1.82 5.04
CA GLY A 146 -11.04 -2.11 5.90
C GLY A 146 -9.77 -1.47 5.38
N ALA A 147 -8.75 -1.34 6.23
CA ALA A 147 -7.49 -0.72 5.85
C ALA A 147 -6.29 -1.45 6.45
N ALA A 148 -5.13 -1.36 5.78
CA ALA A 148 -3.89 -1.95 6.22
C ALA A 148 -2.74 -0.93 6.13
N PHE A 149 -2.10 -0.64 7.26
CA PHE A 149 -1.08 0.38 7.38
C PHE A 149 0.21 -0.19 7.98
N ASP A 150 1.33 0.04 7.29
CA ASP A 150 2.68 -0.27 7.78
C ASP A 150 3.43 1.02 8.17
N VAL A 151 2.87 2.18 7.83
CA VAL A 151 3.45 3.51 8.00
C VAL A 151 2.39 4.50 8.51
N PHE A 152 2.81 5.51 9.27
CA PHE A 152 1.90 6.43 9.95
C PHE A 152 2.37 7.88 9.85
N GLU A 153 1.44 8.85 9.98
CA GLU A 153 1.77 10.28 10.01
C GLU A 153 2.75 10.61 11.16
N GLN A 154 2.59 9.94 12.29
CA GLN A 154 3.53 9.98 13.40
C GLN A 154 4.04 8.57 13.70
N GLU A 155 5.34 8.37 13.66
CA GLU A 155 6.01 7.11 13.99
C GLU A 155 6.91 7.27 15.22
N PRO A 156 6.68 6.50 16.33
CA PRO A 156 5.60 5.55 16.54
C PRO A 156 4.24 6.23 16.74
N PRO A 157 3.13 5.62 16.27
CA PRO A 157 1.79 6.16 16.43
C PRO A 157 1.36 6.14 17.90
N GLN A 158 0.94 7.31 18.45
CA GLN A 158 0.48 7.43 19.81
C GLN A 158 -1.01 7.78 19.85
N ASN A 159 -1.79 7.01 20.64
CA ASN A 159 -3.24 7.21 20.79
C ASN A 159 -4.00 7.32 19.44
N SER A 160 -3.52 6.63 18.41
CA SER A 160 -4.08 6.71 17.07
C SER A 160 -5.44 6.00 17.01
N ALA A 161 -6.48 6.73 16.59
CA ALA A 161 -7.79 6.17 16.32
C ALA A 161 -7.72 5.13 15.18
N LEU A 162 -6.87 5.35 14.17
CA LEU A 162 -6.65 4.44 13.06
C LEU A 162 -6.09 3.10 13.56
N VAL A 163 -5.03 3.13 14.37
CA VAL A 163 -4.38 1.91 14.90
C VAL A 163 -5.32 1.07 15.76
N ASN A 164 -6.21 1.73 16.50
CA ASN A 164 -7.17 1.07 17.41
C ASN A 164 -8.48 0.66 16.73
N HIS A 165 -8.65 0.98 15.44
CA HIS A 165 -9.87 0.65 14.71
C HIS A 165 -9.92 -0.85 14.37
N GLU A 166 -11.05 -1.52 14.67
CA GLU A 166 -11.22 -2.98 14.52
C GLU A 166 -11.03 -3.51 13.09
N ARG A 167 -11.33 -2.67 12.07
CA ARG A 167 -11.18 -3.00 10.65
C ARG A 167 -9.82 -2.56 10.07
N VAL A 168 -8.84 -2.29 10.92
CA VAL A 168 -7.50 -1.88 10.51
C VAL A 168 -6.47 -2.93 10.92
N ILE A 169 -5.60 -3.28 9.99
CA ILE A 169 -4.42 -4.11 10.22
C ILE A 169 -3.21 -3.21 10.23
N CYS A 170 -2.42 -3.26 11.29
CA CYS A 170 -1.22 -2.44 11.46
C CYS A 170 0.03 -3.27 11.64
N THR A 171 1.15 -2.78 11.07
CA THR A 171 2.49 -3.30 11.35
C THR A 171 3.45 -2.13 11.62
N PRO A 172 4.51 -2.31 12.45
CA PRO A 172 5.39 -1.22 12.86
C PRO A 172 6.51 -0.99 11.86
N HIS A 173 6.16 -0.50 10.64
CA HIS A 173 7.07 -0.13 9.55
C HIS A 173 8.04 -1.27 9.16
N LEU A 174 7.47 -2.41 8.79
CA LEU A 174 8.22 -3.65 8.50
C LEU A 174 8.56 -3.85 7.01
N GLY A 175 8.16 -2.95 6.12
CA GLY A 175 8.26 -3.13 4.66
C GLY A 175 9.64 -3.57 4.17
N ALA A 176 10.72 -3.07 4.79
CA ALA A 176 12.11 -3.44 4.49
C ALA A 176 12.79 -4.24 5.62
N SER A 177 12.06 -4.68 6.64
CA SER A 177 12.60 -5.36 7.81
C SER A 177 12.77 -6.85 7.59
N THR A 178 13.55 -7.25 6.59
CA THR A 178 13.98 -8.63 6.36
C THR A 178 15.50 -8.74 6.44
N ARG A 179 16.01 -9.95 6.74
CA ARG A 179 17.46 -10.20 6.80
C ARG A 179 18.12 -9.88 5.47
N GLU A 180 17.51 -10.29 4.37
CA GLU A 180 18.00 -10.08 3.01
C GLU A 180 18.00 -8.60 2.65
N ALA A 181 16.93 -7.86 2.96
CA ALA A 181 16.86 -6.44 2.67
C ALA A 181 17.90 -5.64 3.44
N GLN A 182 18.15 -5.96 4.71
CA GLN A 182 19.19 -5.32 5.53
C GLN A 182 20.58 -5.50 4.92
N VAL A 183 20.91 -6.72 4.49
CA VAL A 183 22.19 -7.01 3.82
C VAL A 183 22.29 -6.29 2.47
N ASN A 184 21.25 -6.38 1.66
CA ASN A 184 21.24 -5.77 0.32
C ASN A 184 21.37 -4.24 0.38
N VAL A 185 20.68 -3.59 1.32
CA VAL A 185 20.79 -2.13 1.51
C VAL A 185 22.21 -1.75 1.93
N ALA A 186 22.81 -2.50 2.87
CA ALA A 186 24.17 -2.23 3.30
C ALA A 186 25.18 -2.37 2.15
N LEU A 187 25.06 -3.41 1.32
CA LEU A 187 25.91 -3.62 0.15
C LEU A 187 25.71 -2.50 -0.88
N GLN A 188 24.48 -2.15 -1.20
CA GLN A 188 24.19 -1.08 -2.16
C GLN A 188 24.74 0.28 -1.69
N VAL A 189 24.62 0.60 -0.41
CA VAL A 189 25.19 1.85 0.14
C VAL A 189 26.71 1.82 0.05
N ALA A 190 27.35 0.70 0.39
CA ALA A 190 28.81 0.56 0.29
C ALA A 190 29.32 0.71 -1.15
N GLU A 191 28.61 0.09 -2.12
CA GLU A 191 28.92 0.24 -3.55
C GLU A 191 28.78 1.69 -4.02
N GLN A 192 27.65 2.36 -3.68
CA GLN A 192 27.42 3.75 -4.07
C GLN A 192 28.44 4.70 -3.46
N VAL A 193 28.81 4.53 -2.19
CA VAL A 193 29.88 5.29 -1.56
C VAL A 193 31.21 5.05 -2.27
N GLY A 194 31.53 3.79 -2.61
CA GLY A 194 32.71 3.45 -3.41
C GLY A 194 32.72 4.19 -4.75
N GLU A 195 31.64 4.13 -5.53
CA GLU A 195 31.50 4.82 -6.83
C GLU A 195 31.66 6.35 -6.68
N ILE A 196 31.12 6.96 -5.64
CA ILE A 196 31.27 8.40 -5.38
C ILE A 196 32.75 8.76 -5.14
N LEU A 197 33.45 7.95 -4.35
CA LEU A 197 34.83 8.22 -3.96
C LEU A 197 35.83 7.94 -5.10
N THR A 198 35.59 6.92 -5.92
CA THR A 198 36.51 6.54 -7.01
C THR A 198 36.17 7.21 -8.33
N ASP A 199 34.91 7.13 -8.74
CA ASP A 199 34.49 7.52 -10.08
C ASP A 199 33.69 8.82 -10.12
N ARG A 200 33.39 9.42 -8.95
CA ARG A 200 32.58 10.63 -8.78
C ARG A 200 31.16 10.46 -9.36
N ILE A 201 30.67 9.22 -9.43
CA ILE A 201 29.31 8.91 -9.88
C ILE A 201 28.38 8.99 -8.69
N ILE A 202 27.40 9.90 -8.76
CA ILE A 202 26.38 10.07 -7.72
C ILE A 202 25.10 9.40 -8.21
N ARG A 203 24.65 8.38 -7.47
CA ARG A 203 23.37 7.69 -7.74
C ARG A 203 22.46 7.75 -6.52
N ASN A 204 21.17 7.91 -6.76
CA ASN A 204 20.13 7.89 -5.72
C ASN A 204 20.33 8.91 -4.58
N ALA A 205 21.07 10.00 -4.81
CA ALA A 205 21.22 11.05 -3.83
C ALA A 205 19.92 11.86 -3.70
N VAL A 206 19.51 12.18 -2.47
CA VAL A 206 18.28 12.93 -2.17
C VAL A 206 18.53 14.42 -1.93
N ASN A 207 19.78 14.84 -1.86
CA ASN A 207 20.21 16.19 -1.48
C ASN A 207 21.23 16.82 -2.45
N VAL A 208 21.35 16.29 -3.64
CA VAL A 208 22.20 16.82 -4.72
C VAL A 208 21.30 17.25 -5.87
N PRO A 209 21.51 18.44 -6.47
CA PRO A 209 20.73 18.94 -7.60
C PRO A 209 20.89 18.08 -8.86
#